data_992ca469b8a35a88e177ccfcfccb0c52
#
_entry.id   992ca469b8a35a88e177ccfcfccb0c52
#
_cell.length_a   1.000
_cell.length_b   1.000
_cell.length_c   1.000
_cell.angle_alpha   90.00
_cell.angle_beta   90.00
_cell.angle_gamma   90.00
#
_symmetry.space_group_name_H-M   'P 1'
#
loop_
_entity.id
_entity.type
_entity.pdbx_description
1 polymer ?
#
loop_
_entity_poly.entity_id
_entity_poly.type
_entity_poly.pdbx_seq_one_letter_code
_entity_poly.pdbx_strand_id
1 'polypeptide(L)'
;ELLAVIAYIFSALHEVTPLTLQKLLYYIQGNYAAIYDKPLFDALCEAWVHGPVYRNVYNLFRDFKYNPIDDDRFVPLKESALPLTPEAKEVVDRVLDTFGMYSGKVLESITHKEAPWLDARKGFLPDETSHAEISLDAMKSYFKKVDEKYNIRTEDGLRKYIAKMR
;
A
#
# COMPACT_ATOMS: atom_id res chain seq x y z
N GLU A 1 -9.83 -8.09 -8.18
CA GLU A 1 -8.37 -7.97 -8.14
C GLU A 1 -7.85 -7.53 -6.78
N LEU A 2 -8.54 -6.60 -6.11
CA LEU A 2 -8.15 -6.17 -4.77
C LEU A 2 -8.14 -7.36 -3.80
N LEU A 3 -9.16 -8.21 -3.83
CA LEU A 3 -9.22 -9.39 -2.97
C LEU A 3 -8.08 -10.36 -3.26
N ALA A 4 -7.70 -10.50 -4.54
CA ALA A 4 -6.58 -11.35 -4.93
C ALA A 4 -5.26 -10.85 -4.35
N VAL A 5 -5.06 -9.53 -4.37
CA VAL A 5 -3.87 -8.90 -3.78
C VAL A 5 -3.84 -9.12 -2.28
N ILE A 6 -4.96 -8.88 -1.59
CA ILE A 6 -5.06 -9.07 -0.14
C ILE A 6 -4.78 -10.53 0.22
N ALA A 7 -5.40 -11.47 -0.48
CA ALA A 7 -5.20 -12.89 -0.24
C ALA A 7 -3.74 -13.28 -0.41
N TYR A 8 -3.08 -12.74 -1.43
CA TYR A 8 -1.67 -13.00 -1.68
C TYR A 8 -0.79 -12.47 -0.55
N ILE A 9 -1.07 -11.25 -0.07
CA ILE A 9 -0.33 -10.66 1.05
C ILE A 9 -0.41 -11.58 2.28
N PHE A 10 -1.60 -12.05 2.62
CA PHE A 10 -1.79 -12.94 3.77
C PHE A 10 -1.14 -14.30 3.59
N SER A 11 -0.94 -14.75 2.35
CA SER A 11 -0.23 -15.99 2.07
C SER A 11 1.29 -15.83 2.20
N ALA A 12 1.79 -14.62 1.93
CA ALA A 12 3.23 -14.35 1.87
C ALA A 12 3.81 -13.85 3.19
N LEU A 13 3.00 -13.17 4.02
CA LEU A 13 3.48 -12.55 5.26
C LEU A 13 2.76 -13.11 6.47
N HIS A 14 3.48 -13.14 7.62
CA HIS A 14 2.92 -13.47 8.92
C HIS A 14 2.55 -12.18 9.66
N GLU A 15 1.54 -12.25 10.51
CA GLU A 15 1.18 -11.18 11.45
C GLU A 15 0.93 -9.82 10.78
N VAL A 16 0.07 -9.82 9.75
CA VAL A 16 -0.31 -8.58 9.06
C VAL A 16 -1.36 -7.84 9.88
N THR A 17 -1.03 -6.63 10.35
CA THR A 17 -1.99 -5.76 11.03
C THR A 17 -2.79 -4.96 9.99
N PRO A 18 -3.98 -4.41 10.38
CA PRO A 18 -4.72 -3.52 9.46
C PRO A 18 -3.89 -2.34 8.96
N LEU A 19 -3.08 -1.73 9.83
CA LEU A 19 -2.23 -0.59 9.42
C LEU A 19 -1.20 -1.01 8.38
N THR A 20 -0.51 -2.12 8.61
CA THR A 20 0.48 -2.65 7.66
C THR A 20 -0.16 -2.97 6.32
N LEU A 21 -1.33 -3.63 6.34
CA LEU A 21 -2.04 -3.98 5.12
C LEU A 21 -2.33 -2.74 4.27
N GLN A 22 -2.83 -1.66 4.88
CA GLN A 22 -3.15 -0.43 4.17
C GLN A 22 -1.92 0.17 3.48
N LYS A 23 -0.79 0.20 4.17
CA LYS A 23 0.44 0.80 3.62
C LYS A 23 1.02 -0.07 2.50
N LEU A 24 0.97 -1.38 2.65
CA LEU A 24 1.42 -2.28 1.59
C LEU A 24 0.54 -2.14 0.33
N LEU A 25 -0.77 -2.04 0.49
CA LEU A 25 -1.68 -1.84 -0.64
C LEU A 25 -1.38 -0.51 -1.37
N TYR A 26 -1.10 0.54 -0.63
CA TYR A 26 -0.73 1.84 -1.21
C TYR A 26 0.54 1.72 -2.04
N TYR A 27 1.59 1.09 -1.51
CA TYR A 27 2.85 0.94 -2.25
C TYR A 27 2.70 0.01 -3.45
N ILE A 28 1.91 -1.05 -3.32
CA ILE A 28 1.63 -1.97 -4.43
C ILE A 28 0.92 -1.21 -5.56
N GLN A 29 -0.15 -0.49 -5.24
CA GLN A 29 -0.92 0.26 -6.24
C GLN A 29 -0.06 1.33 -6.92
N GLY A 30 0.69 2.10 -6.12
CA GLY A 30 1.54 3.16 -6.65
C GLY A 30 2.64 2.64 -7.56
N ASN A 31 3.32 1.58 -7.15
CA ASN A 31 4.37 0.96 -7.97
C ASN A 31 3.79 0.39 -9.26
N TYR A 32 2.68 -0.34 -9.17
CA TYR A 32 2.05 -0.93 -10.34
C TYR A 32 1.60 0.15 -11.34
N ALA A 33 0.95 1.20 -10.85
CA ALA A 33 0.50 2.29 -11.72
C ALA A 33 1.66 3.01 -12.40
N ALA A 34 2.77 3.20 -11.69
CA ALA A 34 3.95 3.84 -12.27
C ALA A 34 4.58 3.00 -13.38
N ILE A 35 4.58 1.68 -13.23
CA ILE A 35 5.20 0.77 -14.20
C ILE A 35 4.30 0.50 -15.40
N TYR A 36 2.99 0.30 -15.17
CA TYR A 36 2.06 -0.16 -16.21
C TYR A 36 1.05 0.90 -16.67
N ASP A 37 1.07 2.12 -16.12
CA ASP A 37 0.18 3.23 -16.49
C ASP A 37 -1.32 2.95 -16.29
N LYS A 38 -1.65 2.05 -15.37
CA LYS A 38 -3.04 1.71 -15.04
C LYS A 38 -3.10 1.19 -13.61
N PRO A 39 -4.28 1.22 -12.97
CA PRO A 39 -4.41 0.65 -11.62
C PRO A 39 -4.29 -0.86 -11.64
N LEU A 40 -3.78 -1.44 -10.57
CA LEU A 40 -3.84 -2.89 -10.35
C LEU A 40 -5.24 -3.29 -9.90
N PHE A 41 -5.83 -2.48 -9.05
CA PHE A 41 -7.20 -2.69 -8.56
C PHE A 41 -7.94 -1.36 -8.51
N ASP A 42 -9.27 -1.44 -8.55
CA ASP A 42 -10.14 -0.27 -8.50
C ASP A 42 -10.61 -0.06 -7.07
N ALA A 43 -10.07 0.95 -6.42
CA ALA A 43 -10.43 1.32 -5.05
C ALA A 43 -10.06 2.76 -4.79
N LEU A 44 -10.89 3.45 -4.01
CA LEU A 44 -10.67 4.84 -3.62
C LEU A 44 -9.71 4.91 -2.44
N CYS A 45 -8.62 5.66 -2.60
CA CYS A 45 -7.64 5.90 -1.55
C CYS A 45 -7.88 7.27 -0.91
N GLU A 46 -7.83 7.33 0.42
CA GLU A 46 -8.03 8.57 1.18
C GLU A 46 -6.81 8.89 2.05
N ALA A 47 -6.59 10.18 2.27
CA ALA A 47 -5.46 10.66 3.08
C ALA A 47 -5.86 10.85 4.53
N TRP A 48 -5.85 9.77 5.31
CA TRP A 48 -6.18 9.79 6.73
C TRP A 48 -5.00 10.25 7.57
N VAL A 49 -5.23 10.48 8.86
CA VAL A 49 -4.17 10.92 9.78
C VAL A 49 -2.99 9.96 9.79
N HIS A 50 -3.28 8.66 9.77
CA HIS A 50 -2.24 7.62 9.82
C HIS A 50 -1.76 7.15 8.44
N GLY A 51 -1.96 7.97 7.42
CA GLY A 51 -1.47 7.69 6.08
C GLY A 51 -2.59 7.31 5.11
N PRO A 52 -2.21 6.86 3.90
CA PRO A 52 -3.18 6.44 2.89
C PRO A 52 -4.01 5.23 3.35
N VAL A 53 -5.32 5.28 3.10
CA VAL A 53 -6.26 4.24 3.49
C VAL A 53 -7.25 3.97 2.36
N TYR A 54 -7.44 2.69 2.06
CA TYR A 54 -8.54 2.21 1.23
C TYR A 54 -9.70 1.87 2.17
N ARG A 55 -10.72 2.73 2.20
CA ARG A 55 -11.83 2.61 3.17
C ARG A 55 -12.53 1.26 3.09
N ASN A 56 -12.71 0.71 1.89
CA ASN A 56 -13.36 -0.59 1.72
C ASN A 56 -12.60 -1.69 2.48
N VAL A 57 -11.27 -1.65 2.41
CA VAL A 57 -10.41 -2.61 3.11
C VAL A 57 -10.44 -2.34 4.63
N TYR A 58 -10.42 -1.06 5.01
CA TYR A 58 -10.51 -0.68 6.42
C TYR A 58 -11.77 -1.30 7.07
N ASN A 59 -12.90 -1.22 6.39
CA ASN A 59 -14.15 -1.75 6.92
C ASN A 59 -14.15 -3.28 7.08
N LEU A 60 -13.34 -3.99 6.29
CA LEU A 60 -13.23 -5.44 6.41
C LEU A 60 -12.49 -5.88 7.67
N PHE A 61 -11.51 -5.10 8.13
CA PHE A 61 -10.58 -5.55 9.16
C PHE A 61 -10.44 -4.62 10.37
N ARG A 62 -11.23 -3.56 10.45
CA ARG A 62 -11.10 -2.54 11.52
C ARG A 62 -11.27 -3.09 12.93
N ASP A 63 -12.01 -4.17 13.08
CA ASP A 63 -12.27 -4.79 14.39
C ASP A 63 -11.01 -5.39 15.01
N PHE A 64 -9.98 -5.66 14.23
CA PHE A 64 -8.68 -6.13 14.75
C PHE A 64 -7.86 -5.01 15.38
N LYS A 65 -8.18 -3.74 15.09
CA LYS A 65 -7.48 -2.56 15.63
C LYS A 65 -5.97 -2.62 15.34
N TYR A 66 -5.15 -2.80 16.36
CA TYR A 66 -3.69 -2.85 16.22
C TYR A 66 -3.14 -4.27 16.20
N ASN A 67 -3.99 -5.27 16.30
CA ASN A 67 -3.58 -6.67 16.35
C ASN A 67 -3.43 -7.25 14.95
N PRO A 68 -2.61 -8.30 14.78
CA PRO A 68 -2.57 -9.02 13.51
C PRO A 68 -3.95 -9.57 13.15
N ILE A 69 -4.24 -9.56 11.85
CA ILE A 69 -5.51 -10.08 11.35
C ILE A 69 -5.51 -11.61 11.46
N ASP A 70 -6.58 -12.14 12.05
CA ASP A 70 -6.72 -13.57 12.32
C ASP A 70 -6.86 -14.37 11.03
N ASP A 71 -6.21 -15.53 10.96
CA ASP A 71 -6.27 -16.43 9.81
C ASP A 71 -7.69 -16.80 9.43
N ASP A 72 -8.58 -16.98 10.39
CA ASP A 72 -9.97 -17.34 10.14
C ASP A 72 -10.72 -16.28 9.33
N ARG A 73 -10.33 -15.01 9.46
CA ARG A 73 -10.99 -13.90 8.79
C ARG A 73 -10.72 -13.93 7.28
N PHE A 74 -9.50 -14.28 6.86
CA PHE A 74 -9.17 -14.18 5.45
C PHE A 74 -9.15 -15.52 4.69
N VAL A 75 -9.35 -16.66 5.37
CA VAL A 75 -9.48 -17.95 4.68
C VAL A 75 -10.56 -17.90 3.58
N PRO A 76 -11.78 -17.36 3.83
CA PRO A 76 -12.77 -17.25 2.77
C PRO A 76 -12.30 -16.36 1.61
N LEU A 77 -11.52 -15.31 1.89
CA LEU A 77 -10.98 -14.43 0.85
C LEU A 77 -9.96 -15.17 -0.01
N LYS A 78 -9.10 -16.00 0.61
CA LYS A 78 -8.11 -16.80 -0.11
C LYS A 78 -8.78 -17.82 -1.03
N GLU A 79 -9.84 -18.45 -0.55
CA GLU A 79 -10.56 -19.46 -1.32
C GLU A 79 -11.32 -18.86 -2.51
N SER A 80 -11.80 -17.62 -2.38
CA SER A 80 -12.57 -16.96 -3.43
C SER A 80 -11.72 -16.11 -4.37
N ALA A 81 -10.46 -15.87 -4.04
CA ALA A 81 -9.60 -14.97 -4.80
C ALA A 81 -9.05 -15.67 -6.05
N LEU A 82 -9.02 -14.93 -7.16
CA LEU A 82 -8.35 -15.39 -8.38
C LEU A 82 -6.84 -15.22 -8.24
N PRO A 83 -6.04 -16.03 -8.95
CA PRO A 83 -4.59 -15.84 -8.97
C PRO A 83 -4.21 -14.48 -9.53
N LEU A 84 -3.08 -13.94 -9.07
CA LEU A 84 -2.53 -12.72 -9.64
C LEU A 84 -1.96 -13.01 -11.03
N THR A 85 -2.04 -12.02 -11.92
CA THR A 85 -1.33 -12.08 -13.20
C THR A 85 0.18 -12.08 -12.94
N PRO A 86 1.01 -12.57 -13.89
CA PRO A 86 2.47 -12.52 -13.71
C PRO A 86 3.01 -11.11 -13.43
N GLU A 87 2.47 -10.09 -14.11
CA GLU A 87 2.87 -8.71 -13.91
C GLU A 87 2.52 -8.20 -12.51
N ALA A 88 1.31 -8.51 -12.06
CA ALA A 88 0.87 -8.14 -10.72
C ALA A 88 1.72 -8.84 -9.65
N LYS A 89 1.94 -10.14 -9.84
CA LYS A 89 2.73 -10.94 -8.88
C LYS A 89 4.14 -10.38 -8.73
N GLU A 90 4.77 -10.01 -9.84
CA GLU A 90 6.13 -9.45 -9.80
C GLU A 90 6.19 -8.16 -8.98
N VAL A 91 5.24 -7.25 -9.17
CA VAL A 91 5.18 -5.99 -8.41
C VAL A 91 4.88 -6.28 -6.94
N VAL A 92 3.88 -7.13 -6.66
CA VAL A 92 3.50 -7.45 -5.28
C VAL A 92 4.67 -8.10 -4.54
N ASP A 93 5.31 -9.10 -5.14
CA ASP A 93 6.47 -9.78 -4.53
C ASP A 93 7.57 -8.78 -4.20
N ARG A 94 7.88 -7.88 -5.12
CA ARG A 94 8.95 -6.90 -4.92
C ARG A 94 8.63 -5.94 -3.78
N VAL A 95 7.38 -5.47 -3.70
CA VAL A 95 6.95 -4.60 -2.60
C VAL A 95 6.99 -5.36 -1.27
N LEU A 96 6.48 -6.60 -1.23
CA LEU A 96 6.50 -7.38 0.00
C LEU A 96 7.92 -7.71 0.46
N ASP A 97 8.82 -8.01 -0.47
CA ASP A 97 10.21 -8.35 -0.15
C ASP A 97 11.00 -7.14 0.36
N THR A 98 10.57 -5.93 0.04
CA THR A 98 11.26 -4.69 0.45
C THR A 98 10.55 -3.97 1.60
N PHE A 99 9.26 -3.69 1.47
CA PHE A 99 8.48 -2.96 2.48
C PHE A 99 7.91 -3.87 3.56
N GLY A 100 7.71 -5.15 3.26
CA GLY A 100 7.01 -6.08 4.15
C GLY A 100 7.74 -6.39 5.46
N MET A 101 9.04 -6.09 5.55
CA MET A 101 9.80 -6.30 6.77
C MET A 101 9.60 -5.19 7.81
N TYR A 102 9.00 -4.08 7.42
CA TYR A 102 8.84 -2.92 8.31
C TYR A 102 7.48 -2.94 8.99
N SER A 103 7.41 -2.40 10.21
CA SER A 103 6.15 -2.25 10.93
C SER A 103 5.25 -1.23 10.23
N GLY A 104 3.96 -1.31 10.53
CA GLY A 104 3.00 -0.33 10.02
C GLY A 104 3.36 1.10 10.41
N LYS A 105 3.92 1.30 11.60
CA LYS A 105 4.34 2.64 12.07
C LYS A 105 5.52 3.19 11.27
N VAL A 106 6.48 2.36 10.91
CA VAL A 106 7.60 2.79 10.06
C VAL A 106 7.07 3.16 8.67
N LEU A 107 6.20 2.33 8.10
CA LEU A 107 5.61 2.62 6.78
C LEU A 107 4.75 3.88 6.84
N GLU A 108 3.97 4.08 7.90
CA GLU A 108 3.21 5.30 8.10
C GLU A 108 4.13 6.53 8.05
N SER A 109 5.26 6.49 8.77
CA SER A 109 6.19 7.63 8.80
C SER A 109 6.78 7.95 7.43
N ILE A 110 7.00 6.93 6.60
CA ILE A 110 7.47 7.14 5.22
C ILE A 110 6.37 7.80 4.38
N THR A 111 5.12 7.31 4.47
CA THR A 111 4.01 7.89 3.68
C THR A 111 3.79 9.37 4.01
N HIS A 112 4.07 9.77 5.25
CA HIS A 112 3.93 11.16 5.70
C HIS A 112 4.96 12.11 5.08
N LYS A 113 5.97 11.57 4.40
CA LYS A 113 6.99 12.36 3.68
C LYS A 113 6.75 12.37 2.17
N GLU A 114 5.73 11.67 1.70
CA GLU A 114 5.48 11.49 0.27
C GLU A 114 4.40 12.43 -0.23
N ALA A 115 4.59 12.96 -1.45
CA ALA A 115 3.69 13.94 -2.03
C ALA A 115 2.23 13.48 -2.13
N PRO A 116 1.90 12.23 -2.47
CA PRO A 116 0.49 11.84 -2.59
C PRO A 116 -0.32 12.11 -1.33
N TRP A 117 0.24 11.79 -0.15
CA TRP A 117 -0.44 12.03 1.12
C TRP A 117 -0.37 13.52 1.51
N LEU A 118 0.83 14.11 1.40
CA LEU A 118 1.03 15.50 1.77
C LEU A 118 0.15 16.46 0.96
N ASP A 119 0.10 16.27 -0.36
CA ASP A 119 -0.67 17.15 -1.24
C ASP A 119 -2.17 16.99 -1.04
N ALA A 120 -2.65 15.78 -0.81
CA ALA A 120 -4.07 15.53 -0.54
C ALA A 120 -4.52 16.19 0.77
N ARG A 121 -3.60 16.37 1.71
CA ARG A 121 -3.91 16.98 3.01
C ARG A 121 -3.60 18.47 3.09
N LYS A 122 -3.32 19.13 1.99
CA LYS A 122 -3.12 20.59 2.00
C LYS A 122 -4.33 21.29 2.58
N GLY A 123 -4.11 22.19 3.54
CA GLY A 123 -5.17 22.90 4.24
C GLY A 123 -5.65 22.22 5.51
N PHE A 124 -5.21 20.99 5.78
CA PHE A 124 -5.53 20.30 7.03
C PHE A 124 -4.34 20.35 7.98
N LEU A 125 -4.63 20.39 9.29
CA LEU A 125 -3.60 20.25 10.31
C LEU A 125 -3.11 18.78 10.33
N PRO A 126 -1.87 18.52 10.81
CA PRO A 126 -1.31 17.17 10.80
C PRO A 126 -2.17 16.11 11.51
N ASP A 127 -2.87 16.48 12.57
CA ASP A 127 -3.72 15.57 13.33
C ASP A 127 -5.22 15.75 13.06
N GLU A 128 -5.57 16.59 12.09
CA GLU A 128 -6.96 16.83 11.72
C GLU A 128 -7.48 15.71 10.85
N THR A 129 -8.70 15.23 11.12
CA THR A 129 -9.35 14.21 10.32
C THR A 129 -9.56 14.71 8.89
N SER A 130 -9.17 13.90 7.92
CA SER A 130 -9.37 14.18 6.50
C SER A 130 -9.81 12.92 5.79
N HIS A 131 -10.73 13.06 4.85
CA HIS A 131 -11.16 12.00 3.94
C HIS A 131 -10.82 12.39 2.50
N ALA A 132 -9.89 13.33 2.31
CA ALA A 132 -9.49 13.79 0.99
C ALA A 132 -8.93 12.63 0.15
N GLU A 133 -9.31 12.60 -1.12
CA GLU A 133 -8.87 11.54 -2.02
C GLU A 133 -7.40 11.70 -2.38
N ILE A 134 -6.68 10.58 -2.37
CA ILE A 134 -5.38 10.45 -3.03
C ILE A 134 -5.66 9.81 -4.38
N SER A 135 -5.55 10.59 -5.46
CA SER A 135 -5.86 10.10 -6.80
C SER A 135 -4.84 9.10 -7.30
N LEU A 136 -5.27 8.22 -8.21
CA LEU A 136 -4.33 7.32 -8.88
C LEU A 136 -3.25 8.10 -9.62
N ASP A 137 -3.62 9.21 -10.26
CA ASP A 137 -2.67 10.06 -10.99
C ASP A 137 -1.60 10.64 -10.06
N ALA A 138 -1.96 11.05 -8.85
CA ALA A 138 -1.01 11.54 -7.87
C ALA A 138 -0.01 10.46 -7.47
N MET A 139 -0.49 9.25 -7.21
CA MET A 139 0.37 8.10 -6.89
C MET A 139 1.28 7.73 -8.06
N LYS A 140 0.71 7.65 -9.25
CA LYS A 140 1.45 7.31 -10.47
C LYS A 140 2.56 8.33 -10.75
N SER A 141 2.24 9.61 -10.70
CA SER A 141 3.21 10.68 -10.93
C SER A 141 4.37 10.62 -9.93
N TYR A 142 4.03 10.42 -8.66
CA TYR A 142 5.05 10.38 -7.61
C TYR A 142 5.98 9.17 -7.80
N PHE A 143 5.41 7.98 -7.99
CA PHE A 143 6.24 6.78 -8.10
C PHE A 143 6.97 6.67 -9.44
N LYS A 144 6.50 7.36 -10.49
CA LYS A 144 7.30 7.51 -11.72
C LYS A 144 8.58 8.30 -11.44
N LYS A 145 8.51 9.36 -10.65
CA LYS A 145 9.70 10.12 -10.25
C LYS A 145 10.64 9.29 -9.39
N VAL A 146 10.07 8.48 -8.48
CA VAL A 146 10.87 7.55 -7.67
C VAL A 146 11.56 6.53 -8.58
N ASP A 147 10.85 6.01 -9.59
CA ASP A 147 11.42 5.07 -10.56
C ASP A 147 12.59 5.67 -11.34
N GLU A 148 12.44 6.91 -11.78
CA GLU A 148 13.51 7.62 -12.50
C GLU A 148 14.79 7.73 -11.66
N LYS A 149 14.65 7.92 -10.36
CA LYS A 149 15.79 8.12 -9.46
C LYS A 149 16.35 6.82 -8.89
N TYR A 150 15.51 5.86 -8.57
CA TYR A 150 15.90 4.66 -7.81
C TYR A 150 15.73 3.35 -8.57
N ASN A 151 14.97 3.33 -9.66
CA ASN A 151 14.58 2.12 -10.38
C ASN A 151 13.76 1.15 -9.52
N ILE A 152 12.46 1.46 -9.39
CA ILE A 152 11.54 0.67 -8.56
C ILE A 152 11.23 -0.71 -9.17
N ARG A 153 11.76 -1.01 -10.35
CA ARG A 153 11.61 -2.32 -11.00
C ARG A 153 12.59 -3.34 -10.43
N THR A 154 13.41 -2.93 -9.48
CA THR A 154 14.35 -3.81 -8.80
C THR A 154 14.19 -3.68 -7.28
N GLU A 155 14.50 -4.77 -6.56
CA GLU A 155 14.51 -4.73 -5.10
C GLU A 155 15.57 -3.74 -4.59
N ASP A 156 16.74 -3.72 -5.22
CA ASP A 156 17.84 -2.82 -4.83
C ASP A 156 17.38 -1.36 -4.89
N GLY A 157 16.67 -1.00 -5.97
CA GLY A 157 16.15 0.35 -6.13
C GLY A 157 15.14 0.73 -5.04
N LEU A 158 14.20 -0.17 -4.74
CA LEU A 158 13.23 0.07 -3.67
C LEU A 158 13.90 0.14 -2.29
N ARG A 159 14.88 -0.72 -2.02
CA ARG A 159 15.63 -0.68 -0.75
C ARG A 159 16.36 0.65 -0.57
N LYS A 160 16.96 1.18 -1.64
CA LYS A 160 17.61 2.48 -1.60
C LYS A 160 16.60 3.61 -1.34
N TYR A 161 15.43 3.52 -1.96
CA TYR A 161 14.36 4.49 -1.71
C TYR A 161 13.93 4.48 -0.23
N ILE A 162 13.67 3.29 0.33
CA ILE A 162 13.27 3.16 1.73
C ILE A 162 14.35 3.71 2.65
N ALA A 163 15.61 3.38 2.40
CA ALA A 163 16.73 3.87 3.20
C ALA A 163 16.81 5.40 3.21
N LYS A 164 16.51 6.03 2.07
CA LYS A 164 16.49 7.49 1.95
C LYS A 164 15.32 8.11 2.73
N MET A 165 14.17 7.44 2.74
CA MET A 165 12.94 7.98 3.33
C MET A 165 12.80 7.70 4.83
N ARG A 166 13.52 6.74 5.37
CA ARG A 166 13.46 6.40 6.81
C ARG A 166 14.05 7.45 7.70
#